data_f1e6eb56ce5965c539f3eeaace0e1d2c
#
_entry.id   f1e6eb56ce5965c539f3eeaace0e1d2c
#
_cell.length_a   1.000
_cell.length_b   1.000
_cell.length_c   1.000
_cell.angle_alpha   90.00
_cell.angle_beta   90.00
_cell.angle_gamma   90.00
#
_symmetry.space_group_name_H-M   'P 1'
#
loop_
_entity.id
_entity.type
_entity.pdbx_description
1 polymer ?
#
loop_
_entity_poly.entity_id
_entity_poly.type
_entity_poly.pdbx_seq_one_letter_code
_entity_poly.pdbx_strand_id
1 'polypeptide(L)'
;NAEVVKAAFSDLVLGQRSVSDPVDLGENHMVLVLLNEHRPEAVRPLDEVRDAVIAAVQRERAMEQARQQAESLLVQIEEGAVIPDLATEAELEVVSEEAATRTIPGLDAALRRELFLMDEPGEEGAVRELVELADGYAVVELTGVNPGAIATEDEARRQAYSRRIASASATDETWGFLQMLREQSEIQVFEDRLQLN
;
A
#
# COMPACT_ATOMS: atom_id res chain seq x y z
N ASN A 1 -10.61 17.10 -7.35
CA ASN A 1 -9.67 18.06 -6.75
C ASN A 1 -10.00 18.21 -5.25
N ALA A 2 -9.02 18.04 -4.37
CA ALA A 2 -9.20 18.04 -2.92
C ALA A 2 -9.65 19.40 -2.38
N GLU A 3 -9.15 20.48 -2.94
CA GLU A 3 -9.50 21.85 -2.51
C GLU A 3 -10.95 22.20 -2.83
N VAL A 4 -11.48 21.76 -3.96
CA VAL A 4 -12.89 21.92 -4.30
C VAL A 4 -13.80 21.15 -3.34
N VAL A 5 -13.41 19.92 -3.00
CA VAL A 5 -14.14 19.10 -2.00
C VAL A 5 -14.10 19.78 -0.64
N LYS A 6 -12.94 20.25 -0.18
CA LYS A 6 -12.81 20.98 1.08
C LYS A 6 -13.67 22.23 1.12
N ALA A 7 -13.69 23.02 0.03
CA ALA A 7 -14.56 24.19 -0.08
C ALA A 7 -16.04 23.81 -0.04
N ALA A 8 -16.44 22.75 -0.75
CA ALA A 8 -17.83 22.27 -0.77
C ALA A 8 -18.35 21.83 0.61
N PHE A 9 -17.45 21.29 1.47
CA PHE A 9 -17.78 20.85 2.83
C PHE A 9 -17.38 21.85 3.92
N SER A 10 -17.08 23.09 3.55
CA SER A 10 -16.81 24.16 4.52
C SER A 10 -18.09 24.60 5.25
N ASP A 11 -17.92 25.18 6.45
CA ASP A 11 -19.05 25.77 7.18
C ASP A 11 -19.73 26.89 6.42
N LEU A 12 -18.98 27.65 5.63
CA LEU A 12 -19.50 28.71 4.79
C LEU A 12 -20.52 28.18 3.75
N VAL A 13 -20.22 27.04 3.12
CA VAL A 13 -21.08 26.43 2.10
C VAL A 13 -22.17 25.56 2.72
N LEU A 14 -21.84 24.67 3.65
CA LEU A 14 -22.81 23.74 4.26
C LEU A 14 -23.64 24.40 5.35
N GLY A 15 -23.00 25.16 6.25
CA GLY A 15 -23.67 25.75 7.42
C GLY A 15 -24.43 27.01 7.04
N GLN A 16 -23.76 27.94 6.37
CA GLN A 16 -24.32 29.24 6.04
C GLN A 16 -25.02 29.30 4.67
N ARG A 17 -24.93 28.24 3.86
CA ARG A 17 -25.47 28.16 2.49
C ARG A 17 -25.01 29.32 1.60
N SER A 18 -23.81 29.80 1.82
CA SER A 18 -23.18 30.85 1.06
C SER A 18 -22.27 30.29 -0.04
N VAL A 19 -21.84 31.17 -0.95
CA VAL A 19 -20.83 30.80 -1.95
C VAL A 19 -19.49 30.65 -1.25
N SER A 20 -18.69 29.64 -1.65
CA SER A 20 -17.32 29.46 -1.12
C SER A 20 -16.43 30.64 -1.45
N ASP A 21 -15.32 30.73 -0.72
CA ASP A 21 -14.19 31.51 -1.20
C ASP A 21 -13.69 30.94 -2.54
N PRO A 22 -13.08 31.78 -3.40
CA PRO A 22 -12.53 31.29 -4.66
C PRO A 22 -11.47 30.23 -4.44
N VAL A 23 -11.65 29.07 -5.09
CA VAL A 23 -10.68 27.97 -5.09
C VAL A 23 -9.82 28.08 -6.33
N ASP A 24 -8.55 28.32 -6.16
CA ASP A 24 -7.58 28.39 -7.27
C ASP A 24 -7.20 26.96 -7.71
N LEU A 25 -7.41 26.65 -8.99
CA LEU A 25 -7.03 25.38 -9.59
C LEU A 25 -5.78 25.49 -10.50
N GLY A 26 -5.12 26.65 -10.50
CA GLY A 26 -3.97 26.93 -11.35
C GLY A 26 -4.36 27.45 -12.75
N GLU A 27 -3.37 27.93 -13.51
CA GLU A 27 -3.51 28.40 -14.90
C GLU A 27 -4.68 29.38 -15.16
N ASN A 28 -4.88 30.36 -14.28
CA ASN A 28 -6.00 31.30 -14.34
C ASN A 28 -7.40 30.66 -14.20
N HIS A 29 -7.49 29.52 -13.52
CA HIS A 29 -8.74 28.80 -13.33
C HIS A 29 -9.17 28.86 -11.86
N MET A 30 -10.22 29.63 -11.58
CA MET A 30 -10.85 29.71 -10.25
C MET A 30 -12.25 29.10 -10.28
N VAL A 31 -12.61 28.45 -9.18
CA VAL A 31 -13.93 27.83 -9.00
C VAL A 31 -14.59 28.38 -7.74
N LEU A 32 -15.87 28.72 -7.87
CA LEU A 32 -16.74 29.04 -6.75
C LEU A 32 -17.73 27.88 -6.57
N VAL A 33 -17.94 27.49 -5.33
CA VAL A 33 -18.85 26.38 -4.99
C VAL A 33 -20.07 26.94 -4.28
N LEU A 34 -21.25 26.56 -4.74
CA LEU A 34 -22.51 26.88 -4.12
C LEU A 34 -23.28 25.59 -3.84
N LEU A 35 -23.83 25.48 -2.63
CA LEU A 35 -24.65 24.35 -2.22
C LEU A 35 -26.02 24.40 -2.91
N ASN A 36 -26.29 23.40 -3.73
CA ASN A 36 -27.62 23.19 -4.29
C ASN A 36 -28.47 22.26 -3.40
N GLU A 37 -27.91 21.12 -3.04
CA GLU A 37 -28.55 20.12 -2.19
C GLU A 37 -27.48 19.47 -1.29
N HIS A 38 -27.80 19.27 -0.03
CA HIS A 38 -27.01 18.50 0.92
C HIS A 38 -27.83 17.32 1.41
N ARG A 39 -27.29 16.14 1.20
CA ARG A 39 -27.82 14.90 1.79
C ARG A 39 -26.91 14.50 2.93
N PRO A 40 -27.33 14.71 4.19
CA PRO A 40 -26.53 14.28 5.33
C PRO A 40 -26.35 12.77 5.31
N GLU A 41 -25.30 12.32 5.98
CA GLU A 41 -25.08 10.89 6.20
C GLU A 41 -26.29 10.28 6.90
N ALA A 42 -26.83 9.23 6.33
CA ALA A 42 -27.96 8.51 6.87
C ALA A 42 -27.78 7.01 6.65
N VAL A 43 -28.24 6.22 7.63
CA VAL A 43 -28.28 4.77 7.50
C VAL A 43 -29.32 4.43 6.42
N ARG A 44 -28.88 3.77 5.35
CA ARG A 44 -29.78 3.31 4.30
C ARG A 44 -30.66 2.15 4.81
N PRO A 45 -31.94 2.12 4.42
CA PRO A 45 -32.80 0.99 4.74
C PRO A 45 -32.19 -0.34 4.21
N LEU A 46 -32.40 -1.41 4.97
CA LEU A 46 -31.85 -2.74 4.59
C LEU A 46 -32.30 -3.19 3.18
N ASP A 47 -33.51 -2.82 2.79
CA ASP A 47 -34.05 -3.22 1.48
C ASP A 47 -33.29 -2.61 0.30
N GLU A 48 -32.69 -1.42 0.50
CA GLU A 48 -31.85 -0.76 -0.51
C GLU A 48 -30.44 -1.33 -0.60
N VAL A 49 -29.95 -1.95 0.48
CA VAL A 49 -28.57 -2.43 0.58
C VAL A 49 -28.48 -3.97 0.75
N ARG A 50 -29.62 -4.67 0.72
CA ARG A 50 -29.72 -6.09 0.99
C ARG A 50 -28.72 -6.92 0.18
N ASP A 51 -28.67 -6.72 -1.14
CA ASP A 51 -27.80 -7.49 -2.02
C ASP A 51 -26.31 -7.21 -1.73
N ALA A 52 -25.97 -5.95 -1.45
CA ALA A 52 -24.63 -5.57 -1.06
C ALA A 52 -24.20 -6.19 0.29
N VAL A 53 -25.12 -6.23 1.26
CA VAL A 53 -24.89 -6.88 2.56
C VAL A 53 -24.72 -8.39 2.41
N ILE A 54 -25.57 -9.03 1.60
CA ILE A 54 -25.45 -10.46 1.31
C ILE A 54 -24.10 -10.76 0.68
N ALA A 55 -23.69 -10.02 -0.34
CA ALA A 55 -22.40 -10.19 -1.00
C ALA A 55 -21.23 -9.98 -0.03
N ALA A 56 -21.30 -8.97 0.83
CA ALA A 56 -20.27 -8.71 1.84
C ALA A 56 -20.14 -9.87 2.84
N VAL A 57 -21.27 -10.37 3.37
CA VAL A 57 -21.29 -11.51 4.30
C VAL A 57 -20.82 -12.80 3.64
N GLN A 58 -21.18 -13.03 2.37
CA GLN A 58 -20.71 -14.19 1.61
C GLN A 58 -19.20 -14.13 1.41
N ARG A 59 -18.67 -12.96 1.06
CA ARG A 59 -17.22 -12.76 0.91
C ARG A 59 -16.48 -12.99 2.23
N GLU A 60 -16.96 -12.40 3.33
CA GLU A 60 -16.38 -12.59 4.66
C GLU A 60 -16.31 -14.07 5.06
N ARG A 61 -17.42 -14.80 4.85
CA ARG A 61 -17.45 -16.24 5.13
C ARG A 61 -16.52 -17.05 4.22
N ALA A 62 -16.45 -16.70 2.94
CA ALA A 62 -15.56 -17.37 2.00
C ALA A 62 -14.09 -17.14 2.38
N MET A 63 -13.72 -15.92 2.77
CA MET A 63 -12.37 -15.63 3.26
C MET A 63 -12.04 -16.40 4.53
N GLU A 64 -12.96 -16.48 5.49
CA GLU A 64 -12.75 -17.24 6.72
C GLU A 64 -12.59 -18.75 6.44
N GLN A 65 -13.38 -19.30 5.53
CA GLN A 65 -13.23 -20.72 5.11
C GLN A 65 -11.90 -20.94 4.38
N ALA A 66 -11.51 -20.04 3.51
CA ALA A 66 -10.22 -20.11 2.81
C ALA A 66 -9.04 -20.04 3.80
N ARG A 67 -9.13 -19.19 4.83
CA ARG A 67 -8.14 -19.11 5.90
C ARG A 67 -7.99 -20.43 6.64
N GLN A 68 -9.11 -21.02 7.09
CA GLN A 68 -9.12 -22.29 7.82
C GLN A 68 -8.58 -23.44 6.97
N GLN A 69 -8.91 -23.46 5.69
CA GLN A 69 -8.39 -24.46 4.76
C GLN A 69 -6.87 -24.29 4.57
N ALA A 70 -6.40 -23.07 4.37
CA ALA A 70 -4.99 -22.78 4.20
C ALA A 70 -4.16 -23.07 5.46
N GLU A 71 -4.69 -22.77 6.65
CA GLU A 71 -4.08 -23.15 7.93
C GLU A 71 -3.97 -24.69 8.06
N SER A 72 -5.01 -25.43 7.67
CA SER A 72 -4.98 -26.89 7.68
C SER A 72 -3.96 -27.47 6.71
N LEU A 73 -3.82 -26.87 5.52
CA LEU A 73 -2.80 -27.25 4.53
C LEU A 73 -1.40 -26.98 5.05
N LEU A 74 -1.19 -25.81 5.67
CA LEU A 74 0.11 -25.45 6.27
C LEU A 74 0.53 -26.50 7.30
N VAL A 75 -0.35 -26.89 8.21
CA VAL A 75 -0.06 -27.93 9.20
C VAL A 75 0.32 -29.26 8.54
N GLN A 76 -0.40 -29.69 7.51
CA GLN A 76 -0.08 -30.93 6.78
C GLN A 76 1.29 -30.87 6.10
N ILE A 77 1.66 -29.71 5.53
CA ILE A 77 2.96 -29.50 4.92
C ILE A 77 4.07 -29.51 5.99
N GLU A 78 3.82 -28.96 7.17
CA GLU A 78 4.76 -29.01 8.30
C GLU A 78 4.94 -30.45 8.83
N GLU A 79 3.89 -31.28 8.76
CA GLU A 79 3.93 -32.70 9.08
C GLU A 79 4.60 -33.55 7.99
N GLY A 80 5.01 -32.95 6.88
CA GLY A 80 5.77 -33.59 5.81
C GLY A 80 4.98 -34.00 4.58
N ALA A 81 3.73 -33.51 4.44
CA ALA A 81 2.99 -33.71 3.21
C ALA A 81 3.60 -32.92 2.05
N VAL A 82 3.46 -33.47 0.84
CA VAL A 82 4.05 -32.89 -0.38
C VAL A 82 3.07 -31.90 -1.01
N ILE A 83 3.50 -30.64 -1.22
CA ILE A 83 2.65 -29.56 -1.72
C ILE A 83 1.90 -29.92 -3.02
N PRO A 84 2.54 -30.48 -4.08
CA PRO A 84 1.83 -30.87 -5.31
C PRO A 84 0.71 -31.88 -5.10
N ASP A 85 0.88 -32.81 -4.16
CA ASP A 85 -0.14 -33.84 -3.88
C ASP A 85 -1.35 -33.23 -3.18
N LEU A 86 -1.12 -32.39 -2.15
CA LEU A 86 -2.16 -31.65 -1.45
C LEU A 86 -2.91 -30.69 -2.37
N ALA A 87 -2.19 -30.00 -3.23
CA ALA A 87 -2.80 -29.07 -4.18
C ALA A 87 -3.68 -29.80 -5.20
N THR A 88 -3.26 -30.99 -5.65
CA THR A 88 -4.06 -31.84 -6.54
C THR A 88 -5.33 -32.32 -5.84
N GLU A 89 -5.23 -32.75 -4.58
CA GLU A 89 -6.38 -33.21 -3.79
C GLU A 89 -7.38 -32.08 -3.49
N ALA A 90 -6.86 -30.88 -3.24
CA ALA A 90 -7.66 -29.70 -2.93
C ALA A 90 -8.08 -28.87 -4.17
N GLU A 91 -7.74 -29.33 -5.38
CA GLU A 91 -7.98 -28.60 -6.65
C GLU A 91 -7.39 -27.17 -6.64
N LEU A 92 -6.20 -27.01 -6.07
CA LEU A 92 -5.50 -25.73 -5.96
C LEU A 92 -4.39 -25.60 -7.00
N GLU A 93 -4.07 -24.37 -7.36
CA GLU A 93 -2.94 -24.05 -8.24
C GLU A 93 -1.63 -24.04 -7.44
N VAL A 94 -0.58 -24.63 -8.01
CA VAL A 94 0.78 -24.56 -7.49
C VAL A 94 1.66 -23.75 -8.45
N VAL A 95 2.31 -22.75 -7.92
CA VAL A 95 3.33 -21.98 -8.62
C VAL A 95 4.68 -22.31 -8.01
N SER A 96 5.64 -22.74 -8.82
CA SER A 96 7.00 -23.05 -8.40
C SER A 96 7.98 -22.16 -9.15
N GLU A 97 8.83 -21.45 -8.40
CA GLU A 97 9.82 -20.53 -8.93
C GLU A 97 11.20 -20.84 -8.36
N GLU A 98 12.15 -21.23 -9.23
CA GLU A 98 13.51 -21.58 -8.80
C GLU A 98 14.33 -20.37 -8.32
N ALA A 99 14.02 -19.17 -8.85
CA ALA A 99 14.77 -17.94 -8.54
C ALA A 99 13.86 -16.71 -8.61
N ALA A 100 12.95 -16.57 -7.68
CA ALA A 100 12.09 -15.40 -7.59
C ALA A 100 12.92 -14.13 -7.33
N THR A 101 12.64 -13.08 -8.08
CA THR A 101 13.23 -11.75 -7.88
C THR A 101 12.18 -10.78 -7.33
N ARG A 102 12.61 -9.66 -6.72
CA ARG A 102 11.70 -8.60 -6.24
C ARG A 102 10.81 -7.99 -7.33
N THR A 103 11.12 -8.24 -8.59
CA THR A 103 10.41 -7.69 -9.75
C THR A 103 9.84 -8.79 -10.66
N ILE A 104 9.72 -10.03 -10.15
CA ILE A 104 9.16 -11.14 -10.91
C ILE A 104 7.76 -10.79 -11.42
N PRO A 105 7.49 -10.92 -12.73
CA PRO A 105 6.16 -10.69 -13.28
C PRO A 105 5.23 -11.87 -12.98
N GLY A 106 3.94 -11.60 -12.88
CA GLY A 106 2.92 -12.65 -12.72
C GLY A 106 2.66 -13.09 -11.27
N LEU A 107 3.56 -12.79 -10.33
CA LEU A 107 3.33 -13.07 -8.92
C LEU A 107 2.53 -11.95 -8.27
N ASP A 108 1.53 -12.29 -7.46
CA ASP A 108 0.74 -11.32 -6.72
C ASP A 108 1.63 -10.38 -5.88
N ALA A 109 1.25 -9.11 -5.75
CA ALA A 109 2.08 -8.11 -5.11
C ALA A 109 2.22 -8.32 -3.60
N ALA A 110 1.17 -8.80 -2.92
CA ALA A 110 1.21 -9.13 -1.50
C ALA A 110 2.09 -10.35 -1.28
N LEU A 111 1.87 -11.41 -2.08
CA LEU A 111 2.68 -12.62 -2.04
C LEU A 111 4.17 -12.33 -2.25
N ARG A 112 4.51 -11.53 -3.27
CA ARG A 112 5.88 -11.12 -3.53
C ARG A 112 6.49 -10.33 -2.37
N ARG A 113 5.74 -9.43 -1.75
CA ARG A 113 6.21 -8.65 -0.60
C ARG A 113 6.52 -9.56 0.58
N GLU A 114 5.61 -10.44 0.96
CA GLU A 114 5.78 -11.35 2.09
C GLU A 114 6.91 -12.36 1.82
N LEU A 115 7.01 -12.93 0.63
CA LEU A 115 8.12 -13.82 0.26
C LEU A 115 9.51 -13.21 0.54
N PHE A 116 9.68 -11.90 0.31
CA PHE A 116 10.95 -11.22 0.58
C PHE A 116 11.08 -10.64 2.00
N LEU A 117 10.11 -10.88 2.88
CA LEU A 117 10.15 -10.61 4.31
C LEU A 117 10.35 -11.89 5.14
N MET A 118 10.12 -13.07 4.54
CA MET A 118 10.34 -14.36 5.19
C MET A 118 11.80 -14.49 5.63
N ASP A 119 12.00 -15.19 6.74
CA ASP A 119 13.32 -15.52 7.24
C ASP A 119 14.07 -16.47 6.29
N GLU A 120 15.40 -16.39 6.27
CA GLU A 120 16.22 -17.31 5.49
C GLU A 120 16.08 -18.74 6.06
N PRO A 121 15.80 -19.75 5.24
CA PRO A 121 15.75 -21.13 5.67
C PRO A 121 17.09 -21.56 6.28
N GLY A 122 17.02 -22.24 7.43
CA GLY A 122 18.21 -22.84 8.05
C GLY A 122 18.77 -24.03 7.23
N GLU A 123 19.88 -24.60 7.70
CA GLU A 123 20.59 -25.69 6.98
C GLU A 123 19.72 -26.95 6.74
N GLU A 124 18.67 -27.15 7.49
CA GLU A 124 17.86 -28.38 7.47
C GLU A 124 16.41 -28.17 7.03
N GLY A 125 16.03 -27.00 6.54
CA GLY A 125 14.60 -26.78 6.36
C GLY A 125 14.19 -25.76 5.30
N ALA A 126 12.89 -25.75 5.08
CA ALA A 126 12.17 -24.71 4.39
C ALA A 126 11.41 -23.84 5.41
N VAL A 127 11.28 -22.56 5.15
CA VAL A 127 10.38 -21.67 5.90
C VAL A 127 9.01 -21.68 5.20
N ARG A 128 7.97 -21.82 5.99
CA ARG A 128 6.60 -21.90 5.48
C ARG A 128 5.75 -20.84 6.14
N GLU A 129 4.99 -20.13 5.35
CA GLU A 129 4.10 -19.09 5.84
C GLU A 129 2.76 -19.09 5.13
N LEU A 130 1.75 -18.59 5.84
CA LEU A 130 0.43 -18.31 5.32
C LEU A 130 0.36 -16.82 4.95
N VAL A 131 0.08 -16.54 3.69
CA VAL A 131 -0.02 -15.18 3.17
C VAL A 131 -1.45 -14.85 2.81
N GLU A 132 -1.97 -13.74 3.35
CA GLU A 132 -3.28 -13.22 2.96
C GLU A 132 -3.17 -12.45 1.64
N LEU A 133 -4.08 -12.78 0.71
CA LEU A 133 -4.24 -12.15 -0.58
C LEU A 133 -5.53 -11.35 -0.64
N ALA A 134 -5.71 -10.56 -1.70
CA ALA A 134 -6.92 -9.76 -1.87
C ALA A 134 -8.22 -10.61 -1.91
N ASP A 135 -8.13 -11.82 -2.46
CA ASP A 135 -9.28 -12.69 -2.69
C ASP A 135 -9.08 -14.12 -2.15
N GLY A 136 -8.18 -14.32 -1.18
CA GLY A 136 -7.93 -15.63 -0.59
C GLY A 136 -6.65 -15.70 0.22
N TYR A 137 -6.07 -16.89 0.30
CA TYR A 137 -4.85 -17.18 1.03
C TYR A 137 -3.91 -18.04 0.19
N ALA A 138 -2.61 -17.88 0.42
CA ALA A 138 -1.58 -18.74 -0.16
C ALA A 138 -0.69 -19.33 0.94
N VAL A 139 -0.36 -20.60 0.83
CA VAL A 139 0.72 -21.22 1.61
C VAL A 139 2.00 -21.14 0.79
N VAL A 140 3.02 -20.54 1.36
CA VAL A 140 4.32 -20.33 0.72
C VAL A 140 5.37 -21.19 1.39
N GLU A 141 6.18 -21.88 0.60
CA GLU A 141 7.38 -22.58 1.05
C GLU A 141 8.62 -21.94 0.42
N LEU A 142 9.47 -21.37 1.25
CA LEU A 142 10.78 -20.86 0.87
C LEU A 142 11.85 -21.90 1.19
N THR A 143 12.50 -22.42 0.16
CA THR A 143 13.51 -23.49 0.28
C THR A 143 14.94 -22.97 0.28
N GLY A 144 15.15 -21.71 -0.09
CA GLY A 144 16.48 -21.10 -0.05
C GLY A 144 16.47 -19.65 -0.49
N VAL A 145 17.51 -18.95 -0.10
CA VAL A 145 17.76 -17.56 -0.48
C VAL A 145 19.10 -17.48 -1.20
N ASN A 146 19.08 -16.94 -2.41
CA ASN A 146 20.29 -16.62 -3.15
C ASN A 146 20.69 -15.17 -2.85
N PRO A 147 21.74 -14.94 -2.05
CA PRO A 147 22.20 -13.59 -1.81
C PRO A 147 22.64 -12.95 -3.12
N GLY A 148 22.21 -11.72 -3.35
CA GLY A 148 22.56 -10.98 -4.55
C GLY A 148 24.08 -10.81 -4.65
N ALA A 149 24.66 -11.17 -5.78
CA ALA A 149 26.06 -10.89 -6.07
C ALA A 149 26.21 -9.46 -6.61
N ILE A 150 27.13 -8.70 -6.01
CA ILE A 150 27.56 -7.43 -6.60
C ILE A 150 28.41 -7.79 -7.82
N ALA A 151 27.85 -7.60 -9.01
CA ALA A 151 28.63 -7.76 -10.24
C ALA A 151 29.79 -6.76 -10.18
N THR A 152 31.00 -7.27 -10.02
CA THR A 152 32.23 -6.46 -9.91
C THR A 152 32.55 -5.72 -11.23
N GLU A 153 31.87 -6.07 -12.30
CA GLU A 153 32.14 -5.57 -13.65
C GLU A 153 31.33 -4.31 -14.04
N ASP A 154 30.33 -3.90 -13.23
CA ASP A 154 29.48 -2.74 -13.57
C ASP A 154 29.79 -1.52 -12.69
N GLU A 155 30.99 -0.97 -12.86
CA GLU A 155 31.45 0.24 -12.15
C GLU A 155 30.52 1.45 -12.44
N ALA A 156 29.97 1.56 -13.65
CA ALA A 156 29.04 2.63 -14.01
C ALA A 156 27.74 2.55 -13.19
N ARG A 157 27.25 1.34 -12.98
CA ARG A 157 26.03 1.07 -12.20
C ARG A 157 26.26 1.33 -10.71
N ARG A 158 27.41 0.92 -10.19
CA ARG A 158 27.81 1.21 -8.80
C ARG A 158 27.90 2.71 -8.55
N GLN A 159 28.54 3.46 -9.45
CA GLN A 159 28.63 4.91 -9.37
C GLN A 159 27.25 5.59 -9.49
N ALA A 160 26.34 5.05 -10.29
CA ALA A 160 24.98 5.57 -10.39
C ALA A 160 24.21 5.39 -9.07
N TYR A 161 24.32 4.21 -8.44
CA TYR A 161 23.71 3.95 -7.13
C TYR A 161 24.34 4.81 -6.03
N SER A 162 25.66 4.94 -5.98
CA SER A 162 26.35 5.80 -5.02
C SER A 162 25.91 7.26 -5.13
N ARG A 163 25.79 7.77 -6.35
CA ARG A 163 25.28 9.13 -6.58
C ARG A 163 23.83 9.31 -6.13
N ARG A 164 22.98 8.31 -6.39
CA ARG A 164 21.58 8.34 -5.96
C ARG A 164 21.43 8.32 -4.44
N ILE A 165 22.20 7.48 -3.76
CA ILE A 165 22.24 7.43 -2.29
C ILE A 165 22.75 8.75 -1.73
N ALA A 166 23.87 9.25 -2.23
CA ALA A 166 24.44 10.53 -1.79
C ALA A 166 23.47 11.71 -1.99
N SER A 167 22.74 11.74 -3.11
CA SER A 167 21.72 12.77 -3.36
C SER A 167 20.55 12.68 -2.40
N ALA A 168 20.07 11.48 -2.09
CA ALA A 168 18.99 11.26 -1.12
C ALA A 168 19.44 11.69 0.29
N SER A 169 20.62 11.25 0.74
CA SER A 169 21.17 11.62 2.04
C SER A 169 21.39 13.15 2.16
N ALA A 170 21.90 13.80 1.12
CA ALA A 170 22.10 15.24 1.12
C ALA A 170 20.77 16.01 1.24
N THR A 171 19.69 15.49 0.64
CA THR A 171 18.36 16.07 0.78
C THR A 171 17.86 15.93 2.21
N ASP A 172 17.97 14.75 2.82
CA ASP A 172 17.55 14.50 4.19
C ASP A 172 18.36 15.34 5.20
N GLU A 173 19.66 15.42 5.03
CA GLU A 173 20.53 16.28 5.85
C GLU A 173 20.15 17.76 5.73
N THR A 174 19.85 18.24 4.51
CA THR A 174 19.42 19.61 4.28
C THR A 174 18.09 19.91 4.98
N TRP A 175 17.13 18.98 4.87
CA TRP A 175 15.84 19.10 5.57
C TRP A 175 16.01 19.07 7.09
N GLY A 176 16.83 18.18 7.62
CA GLY A 176 17.15 18.09 9.04
C GLY A 176 17.80 19.38 9.56
N PHE A 177 18.73 19.95 8.78
CA PHE A 177 19.37 21.21 9.11
C PHE A 177 18.38 22.39 9.10
N LEU A 178 17.51 22.46 8.09
CA LEU A 178 16.47 23.49 8.02
C LEU A 178 15.47 23.37 9.18
N GLN A 179 15.12 22.15 9.57
CA GLN A 179 14.23 21.90 10.70
C GLN A 179 14.88 22.35 12.01
N MET A 180 16.15 22.00 12.23
CA MET A 180 16.92 22.44 13.38
C MET A 180 17.01 23.98 13.45
N LEU A 181 17.30 24.65 12.33
CA LEU A 181 17.33 26.12 12.27
C LEU A 181 15.97 26.71 12.60
N ARG A 182 14.88 26.11 12.13
CA ARG A 182 13.51 26.55 12.41
C ARG A 182 13.15 26.46 13.88
N GLU A 183 13.60 25.40 14.55
CA GLU A 183 13.39 25.18 15.98
C GLU A 183 14.22 26.11 16.86
N GLN A 184 15.41 26.50 16.39
CA GLN A 184 16.35 27.35 17.14
C GLN A 184 16.20 28.85 16.82
N SER A 185 15.40 29.22 15.82
CA SER A 185 15.27 30.60 15.37
C SER A 185 13.86 31.13 15.64
N GLU A 186 13.79 32.38 16.06
CA GLU A 186 12.54 33.13 16.06
C GLU A 186 12.24 33.63 14.64
N ILE A 187 11.22 33.03 14.02
CA ILE A 187 10.84 33.33 12.63
C ILE A 187 9.77 34.40 12.63
N GLN A 188 10.08 35.60 12.14
CA GLN A 188 9.10 36.65 11.91
C GLN A 188 8.73 36.68 10.42
N VAL A 189 7.47 36.49 10.11
CA VAL A 189 6.95 36.62 8.75
C VAL A 189 6.27 37.97 8.61
N PHE A 190 6.77 38.81 7.72
CA PHE A 190 6.18 40.09 7.39
C PHE A 190 5.26 39.93 6.17
N GLU A 191 4.01 39.59 6.41
CA GLU A 191 3.02 39.32 5.34
C GLU A 191 2.82 40.54 4.40
N ASP A 192 2.91 41.76 4.96
CA ASP A 192 2.77 42.99 4.20
C ASP A 192 3.83 43.20 3.11
N ARG A 193 4.94 42.44 3.19
CA ARG A 193 6.06 42.51 2.21
C ARG A 193 6.08 41.38 1.21
N LEU A 194 5.17 40.39 1.38
CA LEU A 194 5.04 39.24 0.48
C LEU A 194 4.11 39.49 -0.71
N GLN A 195 3.43 40.65 -0.74
CA GLN A 195 2.68 41.08 -1.93
C GLN A 195 3.67 41.50 -3.02
N LEU A 196 4.13 40.52 -3.77
CA LEU A 196 4.89 40.73 -5.00
C LEU A 196 3.93 41.13 -6.11
N ASN A 197 4.27 42.25 -6.78
CA ASN A 197 3.61 42.80 -7.96
C ASN A 197 3.35 41.77 -9.06
#